data_b37fbb858cdc3815541a64e85bc0e8ba
#
_entry.id   b37fbb858cdc3815541a64e85bc0e8ba
#
_cell.length_a   1.000
_cell.length_b   1.000
_cell.length_c   1.000
_cell.angle_alpha   90.00
_cell.angle_beta   90.00
_cell.angle_gamma   90.00
#
_symmetry.space_group_name_H-M   'P 1'
#
loop_
_entity.id
_entity.type
_entity.pdbx_description
1 polymer ?
#
loop_
_entity_poly.entity_id
_entity_poly.type
_entity_poly.pdbx_seq_one_letter_code
_entity_poly.pdbx_strand_id
1 'polypeptide(L)'
;MSKEILTLNSQTVIGMVHCLPLPTTAGFDGDYQRIIDRAVQDAVTLEKAGVDAVIVENMGDTPFSAFLNKAQVAALTAAAYAVKQAVQIPVGLDAAFNDCEADIAIAAMVGASFIRVPVFVDTVLFTDGIIQPCAKKCMEYRKMMGQENVKILADVQVKHAHMLREHITIEQSAKDAAS
;
A
#
# COMPACT_ATOMS: atom_id res chain seq x y z
N MET A 1 5.71 -8.89 -21.55
CA MET A 1 4.44 -8.32 -21.06
C MET A 1 4.70 -6.83 -20.79
N SER A 2 4.01 -5.92 -21.46
CA SER A 2 4.11 -4.48 -21.19
C SER A 2 3.61 -4.23 -19.77
N LYS A 3 4.45 -3.63 -18.91
CA LYS A 3 3.98 -3.16 -17.61
C LYS A 3 2.92 -2.09 -17.88
N GLU A 4 1.68 -2.36 -17.51
CA GLU A 4 0.64 -1.34 -17.55
C GLU A 4 1.01 -0.23 -16.56
N ILE A 5 1.20 0.95 -17.10
CA ILE A 5 1.61 2.12 -16.31
C ILE A 5 0.35 2.82 -15.84
N LEU A 6 0.19 2.95 -14.53
CA LEU A 6 -0.88 3.77 -13.95
C LEU A 6 -0.76 5.21 -14.47
N THR A 7 -1.77 5.68 -15.19
CA THR A 7 -1.90 7.07 -15.62
C THR A 7 -3.00 7.72 -14.80
N LEU A 8 -2.64 8.72 -14.00
CA LEU A 8 -3.58 9.44 -13.16
C LEU A 8 -4.14 10.66 -13.89
N ASN A 9 -5.44 10.84 -13.82
CA ASN A 9 -6.17 12.04 -14.22
C ASN A 9 -7.30 12.33 -13.22
N SER A 10 -8.07 13.39 -13.42
CA SER A 10 -9.14 13.80 -12.49
C SER A 10 -10.32 12.82 -12.39
N GLN A 11 -10.38 11.81 -13.24
CA GLN A 11 -11.45 10.81 -13.28
C GLN A 11 -10.96 9.41 -12.90
N THR A 12 -9.66 9.23 -12.60
CA THR A 12 -9.10 7.93 -12.25
C THR A 12 -9.69 7.40 -10.94
N VAL A 13 -10.23 6.19 -10.99
CA VAL A 13 -10.79 5.48 -9.84
C VAL A 13 -9.88 4.30 -9.49
N ILE A 14 -9.35 4.29 -8.27
CA ILE A 14 -8.55 3.19 -7.73
C ILE A 14 -9.41 2.43 -6.71
N GLY A 15 -9.68 1.15 -6.99
CA GLY A 15 -10.44 0.27 -6.11
C GLY A 15 -9.56 -0.31 -4.99
N MET A 16 -10.12 -0.42 -3.78
CA MET A 16 -9.42 -0.99 -2.62
C MET A 16 -9.71 -2.49 -2.50
N VAL A 17 -8.67 -3.31 -2.47
CA VAL A 17 -8.72 -4.74 -2.14
C VAL A 17 -8.20 -4.90 -0.72
N HIS A 18 -9.10 -4.91 0.25
CA HIS A 18 -8.80 -5.09 1.67
C HIS A 18 -8.66 -6.58 1.96
N CYS A 19 -7.44 -7.05 2.23
CA CYS A 19 -7.22 -8.43 2.62
C CYS A 19 -7.95 -8.77 3.93
N LEU A 20 -8.38 -10.02 4.05
CA LEU A 20 -8.77 -10.57 5.35
C LEU A 20 -7.58 -10.54 6.32
N PRO A 21 -7.82 -10.64 7.65
CA PRO A 21 -6.76 -10.62 8.63
C PRO A 21 -5.60 -11.57 8.27
N LEU A 22 -4.40 -11.01 8.21
CA LEU A 22 -3.19 -11.76 7.86
C LEU A 22 -2.69 -12.64 9.03
N PRO A 23 -1.84 -13.63 8.78
CA PRO A 23 -1.27 -14.49 9.83
C PRO A 23 -0.63 -13.67 10.95
N THR A 24 -0.77 -14.16 12.20
CA THR A 24 -0.29 -13.54 13.44
C THR A 24 -1.12 -12.35 13.95
N THR A 25 -2.19 -11.97 13.26
CA THR A 25 -3.14 -10.97 13.78
C THR A 25 -4.30 -11.64 14.53
N ALA A 26 -4.96 -10.89 15.39
CA ALA A 26 -6.03 -11.44 16.25
C ALA A 26 -7.24 -11.97 15.46
N GLY A 27 -7.49 -11.46 14.28
CA GLY A 27 -8.60 -11.87 13.42
C GLY A 27 -8.28 -13.01 12.46
N PHE A 28 -7.03 -13.51 12.41
CA PHE A 28 -6.66 -14.60 11.51
C PHE A 28 -7.31 -15.93 11.93
N ASP A 29 -8.06 -16.54 11.03
CA ASP A 29 -8.82 -17.77 11.27
C ASP A 29 -8.08 -19.07 10.95
N GLY A 30 -6.80 -18.99 10.53
CA GLY A 30 -5.97 -20.13 10.17
C GLY A 30 -6.04 -20.52 8.68
N ASP A 31 -6.92 -19.90 7.90
CA ASP A 31 -7.10 -20.22 6.48
C ASP A 31 -6.33 -19.26 5.56
N TYR A 32 -5.12 -19.64 5.17
CA TYR A 32 -4.26 -18.88 4.26
C TYR A 32 -4.86 -18.75 2.86
N GLN A 33 -5.51 -19.81 2.35
CA GLN A 33 -6.08 -19.80 1.00
C GLN A 33 -7.25 -18.84 0.90
N ARG A 34 -8.05 -18.74 1.94
CA ARG A 34 -9.18 -17.82 2.00
C ARG A 34 -8.78 -16.36 1.86
N ILE A 35 -7.61 -15.96 2.39
CA ILE A 35 -7.07 -14.60 2.20
C ILE A 35 -6.87 -14.33 0.70
N ILE A 36 -6.21 -15.26 0.02
CA ILE A 36 -5.89 -15.15 -1.42
C ILE A 36 -7.16 -15.12 -2.25
N ASP A 37 -8.06 -16.09 -2.03
CA ASP A 37 -9.29 -16.22 -2.81
C ASP A 37 -10.18 -14.98 -2.68
N ARG A 38 -10.29 -14.43 -1.47
CA ARG A 38 -11.07 -13.22 -1.23
C ARG A 38 -10.45 -12.01 -1.92
N ALA A 39 -9.14 -11.81 -1.83
CA ALA A 39 -8.46 -10.72 -2.51
C ALA A 39 -8.63 -10.77 -4.02
N VAL A 40 -8.51 -11.97 -4.62
CA VAL A 40 -8.74 -12.19 -6.05
C VAL A 40 -10.19 -11.89 -6.43
N GLN A 41 -11.16 -12.39 -5.65
CA GLN A 41 -12.58 -12.15 -5.89
C GLN A 41 -12.93 -10.66 -5.90
N ASP A 42 -12.42 -9.92 -4.91
CA ASP A 42 -12.65 -8.48 -4.78
C ASP A 42 -12.02 -7.72 -5.95
N ALA A 43 -10.76 -8.03 -6.31
CA ALA A 43 -10.06 -7.41 -7.43
C ALA A 43 -10.78 -7.61 -8.77
N VAL A 44 -11.20 -8.84 -9.07
CA VAL A 44 -11.96 -9.16 -10.30
C VAL A 44 -13.33 -8.48 -10.32
N THR A 45 -13.97 -8.34 -9.17
CA THR A 45 -15.25 -7.62 -9.05
C THR A 45 -15.07 -6.14 -9.33
N LEU A 46 -14.01 -5.52 -8.79
CA LEU A 46 -13.66 -4.11 -9.01
C LEU A 46 -13.32 -3.85 -10.49
N GLU A 47 -12.50 -4.71 -11.10
CA GLU A 47 -12.17 -4.59 -12.53
C GLU A 47 -13.41 -4.67 -13.41
N LYS A 48 -14.31 -5.62 -13.14
CA LYS A 48 -15.61 -5.72 -13.86
C LYS A 48 -16.50 -4.51 -13.66
N ALA A 49 -16.38 -3.84 -12.52
CA ALA A 49 -17.10 -2.60 -12.24
C ALA A 49 -16.49 -1.37 -12.96
N GLY A 50 -15.32 -1.52 -13.61
CA GLY A 50 -14.72 -0.50 -14.45
C GLY A 50 -13.78 0.45 -13.70
N VAL A 51 -13.18 0.04 -12.57
CA VAL A 51 -12.12 0.84 -11.95
C VAL A 51 -10.83 0.81 -12.81
N ASP A 52 -10.04 1.88 -12.74
CA ASP A 52 -8.82 2.04 -13.53
C ASP A 52 -7.62 1.29 -12.96
N ALA A 53 -7.61 1.03 -11.66
CA ALA A 53 -6.57 0.30 -10.96
C ALA A 53 -7.12 -0.29 -9.65
N VAL A 54 -6.37 -1.22 -9.06
CA VAL A 54 -6.65 -1.70 -7.70
C VAL A 54 -5.41 -1.57 -6.82
N ILE A 55 -5.62 -1.41 -5.51
CA ILE A 55 -4.56 -1.42 -4.50
C ILE A 55 -4.85 -2.50 -3.47
N VAL A 56 -3.88 -3.36 -3.18
CA VAL A 56 -3.99 -4.45 -2.21
C VAL A 56 -3.42 -4.00 -0.88
N GLU A 57 -4.24 -4.05 0.16
CA GLU A 57 -3.95 -3.53 1.49
C GLU A 57 -4.30 -4.56 2.57
N ASN A 58 -3.51 -4.62 3.64
CA ASN A 58 -3.77 -5.51 4.80
C ASN A 58 -4.75 -4.90 5.82
N MET A 59 -5.78 -4.20 5.36
CA MET A 59 -6.74 -3.46 6.20
C MET A 59 -7.52 -4.34 7.19
N GLY A 60 -7.56 -5.66 6.98
CA GLY A 60 -8.18 -6.61 7.93
C GLY A 60 -7.39 -6.84 9.20
N ASP A 61 -6.14 -6.39 9.28
CA ASP A 61 -5.28 -6.59 10.45
C ASP A 61 -5.73 -5.71 11.63
N THR A 62 -5.96 -6.32 12.79
CA THR A 62 -6.38 -5.58 14.00
C THR A 62 -5.66 -6.16 15.23
N PRO A 63 -4.99 -5.32 16.04
CA PRO A 63 -4.71 -3.90 15.80
C PRO A 63 -3.78 -3.68 14.61
N PHE A 64 -3.93 -2.52 13.95
CA PHE A 64 -3.13 -2.16 12.78
C PHE A 64 -1.76 -1.63 13.23
N SER A 65 -0.67 -2.14 12.63
CA SER A 65 0.71 -1.81 13.01
C SER A 65 1.38 -0.90 11.99
N ALA A 66 2.44 -0.22 12.42
CA ALA A 66 3.26 0.59 11.53
C ALA A 66 4.04 -0.26 10.50
N PHE A 67 4.41 -1.48 10.87
CA PHE A 67 5.21 -2.40 10.05
C PHE A 67 4.65 -3.80 10.04
N LEU A 68 4.85 -4.54 8.94
CA LEU A 68 4.52 -5.95 8.83
C LEU A 68 5.62 -6.84 9.43
N ASN A 69 5.23 -7.96 10.03
CA ASN A 69 6.18 -9.01 10.31
C ASN A 69 6.38 -9.94 9.09
N LYS A 70 7.34 -10.86 9.19
CA LYS A 70 7.70 -11.74 8.07
C LYS A 70 6.54 -12.61 7.56
N ALA A 71 5.65 -13.06 8.46
CA ALA A 71 4.51 -13.89 8.08
C ALA A 71 3.46 -13.06 7.32
N GLN A 72 3.21 -11.83 7.76
CA GLN A 72 2.32 -10.90 7.08
C GLN A 72 2.87 -10.49 5.70
N VAL A 73 4.16 -10.16 5.59
CA VAL A 73 4.81 -9.87 4.29
C VAL A 73 4.64 -11.04 3.32
N ALA A 74 4.89 -12.28 3.78
CA ALA A 74 4.73 -13.46 2.93
C ALA A 74 3.28 -13.64 2.46
N ALA A 75 2.30 -13.49 3.36
CA ALA A 75 0.88 -13.63 3.03
C ALA A 75 0.38 -12.53 2.09
N LEU A 76 0.75 -11.26 2.37
CA LEU A 76 0.39 -10.13 1.51
C LEU A 76 1.01 -10.27 0.11
N THR A 77 2.27 -10.75 0.03
CA THR A 77 2.92 -11.04 -1.26
C THR A 77 2.14 -12.09 -2.05
N ALA A 78 1.72 -13.18 -1.41
CA ALA A 78 0.96 -14.24 -2.07
C ALA A 78 -0.40 -13.73 -2.59
N ALA A 79 -1.12 -12.95 -1.76
CA ALA A 79 -2.39 -12.36 -2.15
C ALA A 79 -2.22 -11.36 -3.31
N ALA A 80 -1.25 -10.45 -3.21
CA ALA A 80 -0.97 -9.46 -4.25
C ALA A 80 -0.52 -10.11 -5.57
N TYR A 81 0.29 -11.16 -5.50
CA TYR A 81 0.69 -11.93 -6.68
C TYR A 81 -0.53 -12.57 -7.36
N ALA A 82 -1.39 -13.23 -6.61
CA ALA A 82 -2.60 -13.84 -7.14
C ALA A 82 -3.55 -12.81 -7.76
N VAL A 83 -3.74 -11.66 -7.11
CA VAL A 83 -4.49 -10.53 -7.67
C VAL A 83 -3.88 -10.08 -9.01
N LYS A 84 -2.54 -9.87 -9.06
CA LYS A 84 -1.86 -9.44 -10.29
C LYS A 84 -1.99 -10.43 -11.44
N GLN A 85 -2.13 -11.72 -11.16
CA GLN A 85 -2.38 -12.74 -12.19
C GLN A 85 -3.85 -12.76 -12.66
N ALA A 86 -4.78 -12.29 -11.81
CA ALA A 86 -6.22 -12.39 -12.06
C ALA A 86 -6.81 -11.19 -12.80
N VAL A 87 -6.16 -10.00 -12.74
CA VAL A 87 -6.65 -8.76 -13.37
C VAL A 87 -5.68 -8.23 -14.42
N GLN A 88 -6.20 -7.42 -15.37
CA GLN A 88 -5.41 -6.78 -16.42
C GLN A 88 -5.07 -5.32 -16.07
N ILE A 89 -5.82 -4.69 -15.16
CA ILE A 89 -5.59 -3.31 -14.73
C ILE A 89 -4.34 -3.20 -13.83
N PRO A 90 -3.76 -1.99 -13.70
CA PRO A 90 -2.64 -1.75 -12.79
C PRO A 90 -2.95 -2.16 -11.34
N VAL A 91 -1.98 -2.81 -10.69
CA VAL A 91 -2.07 -3.21 -9.27
C VAL A 91 -1.06 -2.40 -8.46
N GLY A 92 -1.50 -1.88 -7.33
CA GLY A 92 -0.69 -1.21 -6.33
C GLY A 92 -0.68 -1.94 -5.00
N LEU A 93 0.17 -1.50 -4.08
CA LEU A 93 0.33 -2.03 -2.72
C LEU A 93 0.19 -0.93 -1.67
N ASP A 94 -0.32 -1.32 -0.48
CA ASP A 94 -0.31 -0.53 0.74
C ASP A 94 -0.07 -1.48 1.92
N ALA A 95 1.16 -1.49 2.43
CA ALA A 95 1.63 -2.46 3.42
C ALA A 95 1.74 -1.82 4.80
N ALA A 96 0.91 -2.24 5.73
CA ALA A 96 0.81 -1.71 7.08
C ALA A 96 0.52 -0.20 7.08
N PHE A 97 0.80 0.49 8.20
CA PHE A 97 0.57 1.94 8.23
C PHE A 97 1.71 2.74 7.59
N ASN A 98 2.96 2.23 7.61
CA ASN A 98 4.09 2.95 6.99
C ASN A 98 5.29 2.03 6.65
N ASP A 99 5.05 0.85 6.07
CA ASP A 99 6.13 -0.09 5.72
C ASP A 99 6.53 0.01 4.25
N CYS A 100 7.16 1.14 3.89
CA CYS A 100 7.59 1.38 2.51
C CYS A 100 8.61 0.36 1.98
N GLU A 101 9.37 -0.33 2.84
CA GLU A 101 10.27 -1.40 2.39
C GLU A 101 9.49 -2.65 1.99
N ALA A 102 8.47 -3.04 2.78
CA ALA A 102 7.57 -4.13 2.41
C ALA A 102 6.83 -3.82 1.12
N ASP A 103 6.28 -2.60 1.00
CA ASP A 103 5.61 -2.14 -0.23
C ASP A 103 6.48 -2.31 -1.47
N ILE A 104 7.70 -1.78 -1.44
CA ILE A 104 8.62 -1.83 -2.58
C ILE A 104 9.07 -3.26 -2.87
N ALA A 105 9.38 -4.05 -1.82
CA ALA A 105 9.80 -5.43 -1.99
C ALA A 105 8.68 -6.29 -2.61
N ILE A 106 7.45 -6.16 -2.12
CA ILE A 106 6.28 -6.86 -2.66
C ILE A 106 6.02 -6.36 -4.10
N ALA A 107 6.04 -5.05 -4.34
CA ALA A 107 5.83 -4.47 -5.67
C ALA A 107 6.83 -5.01 -6.69
N ALA A 108 8.11 -5.14 -6.31
CA ALA A 108 9.14 -5.75 -7.14
C ALA A 108 8.83 -7.21 -7.50
N MET A 109 8.39 -7.99 -6.51
CA MET A 109 8.10 -9.43 -6.69
C MET A 109 6.86 -9.69 -7.54
N VAL A 110 5.81 -8.87 -7.37
CA VAL A 110 4.54 -9.10 -8.08
C VAL A 110 4.42 -8.30 -9.38
N GLY A 111 5.32 -7.37 -9.64
CA GLY A 111 5.27 -6.48 -10.79
C GLY A 111 4.19 -5.40 -10.64
N ALA A 112 3.98 -4.89 -9.43
CA ALA A 112 3.04 -3.81 -9.17
C ALA A 112 3.51 -2.49 -9.81
N SER A 113 2.56 -1.62 -10.12
CA SER A 113 2.80 -0.35 -10.83
C SER A 113 3.01 0.84 -9.89
N PHE A 114 2.51 0.74 -8.66
CA PHE A 114 2.57 1.81 -7.67
C PHE A 114 2.47 1.27 -6.25
N ILE A 115 2.83 2.10 -5.30
CA ILE A 115 2.59 1.89 -3.85
C ILE A 115 1.89 3.11 -3.28
N ARG A 116 1.15 2.95 -2.16
CA ARG A 116 0.67 4.04 -1.33
C ARG A 116 1.52 4.13 -0.08
N VAL A 117 1.88 5.34 0.33
CA VAL A 117 2.69 5.59 1.52
C VAL A 117 1.96 6.61 2.41
N PRO A 118 1.33 6.18 3.50
CA PRO A 118 0.55 7.04 4.38
C PRO A 118 1.35 8.13 5.10
N VAL A 119 2.59 7.86 5.53
CA VAL A 119 3.42 8.84 6.24
C VAL A 119 4.73 9.07 5.49
N PHE A 120 4.65 9.88 4.42
CA PHE A 120 5.80 10.11 3.54
C PHE A 120 6.72 11.22 4.05
N VAL A 121 6.20 12.41 4.40
CA VAL A 121 7.00 13.59 4.74
C VAL A 121 6.78 14.15 6.16
N ASP A 122 5.67 13.87 6.81
CA ASP A 122 5.35 14.43 8.12
C ASP A 122 5.48 13.40 9.24
N THR A 123 5.88 13.85 10.44
CA THR A 123 5.82 13.02 11.64
C THR A 123 4.43 13.07 12.23
N VAL A 124 3.85 11.92 12.54
CA VAL A 124 2.49 11.82 13.07
C VAL A 124 2.42 10.97 14.34
N LEU A 125 1.39 11.19 15.14
CA LEU A 125 0.99 10.33 16.25
C LEU A 125 -0.13 9.41 15.76
N PHE A 126 0.07 8.11 15.90
CA PHE A 126 -0.86 7.05 15.54
C PHE A 126 -1.09 6.12 16.75
N THR A 127 -1.98 5.14 16.66
CA THR A 127 -2.25 4.17 17.73
C THR A 127 -1.02 3.35 18.13
N ASP A 128 -0.08 3.15 17.21
CA ASP A 128 1.20 2.46 17.42
C ASP A 128 2.35 3.42 17.85
N GLY A 129 2.01 4.64 18.25
CA GLY A 129 2.96 5.63 18.73
C GLY A 129 3.34 6.70 17.70
N ILE A 130 4.56 7.21 17.79
CA ILE A 130 5.08 8.24 16.88
C ILE A 130 5.61 7.56 15.62
N ILE A 131 5.03 7.92 14.48
CA ILE A 131 5.46 7.42 13.17
C ILE A 131 6.31 8.50 12.48
N GLN A 132 7.52 8.13 12.14
CA GLN A 132 8.46 8.99 11.42
C GLN A 132 8.21 8.95 9.91
N PRO A 133 8.45 10.04 9.18
CA PRO A 133 8.36 10.06 7.73
C PRO A 133 9.37 9.10 7.08
N CYS A 134 8.97 8.46 6.00
CA CYS A 134 9.81 7.46 5.34
C CYS A 134 10.33 7.89 3.95
N ALA A 135 10.11 9.13 3.49
CA ALA A 135 10.45 9.56 2.14
C ALA A 135 11.89 9.19 1.72
N LYS A 136 12.88 9.58 2.53
CA LYS A 136 14.29 9.27 2.24
C LYS A 136 14.51 7.75 2.12
N LYS A 137 14.09 6.99 3.13
CA LYS A 137 14.22 5.53 3.17
C LYS A 137 13.52 4.86 1.98
N CYS A 138 12.31 5.30 1.68
CA CYS A 138 11.51 4.81 0.56
C CYS A 138 12.22 5.03 -0.78
N MET A 139 12.73 6.24 -1.03
CA MET A 139 13.42 6.58 -2.27
C MET A 139 14.75 5.82 -2.44
N GLU A 140 15.54 5.71 -1.37
CA GLU A 140 16.80 4.95 -1.37
C GLU A 140 16.55 3.45 -1.61
N TYR A 141 15.57 2.86 -0.92
CA TYR A 141 15.24 1.45 -1.06
C TYR A 141 14.66 1.15 -2.46
N ARG A 142 13.77 2.01 -2.98
CA ARG A 142 13.23 1.89 -4.34
C ARG A 142 14.35 1.85 -5.40
N LYS A 143 15.36 2.73 -5.27
CA LYS A 143 16.52 2.75 -6.16
C LYS A 143 17.36 1.49 -6.00
N MET A 144 17.65 1.07 -4.77
CA MET A 144 18.45 -0.12 -4.48
C MET A 144 17.80 -1.40 -5.06
N MET A 145 16.46 -1.46 -5.06
CA MET A 145 15.69 -2.56 -5.64
C MET A 145 15.50 -2.45 -7.17
N GLY A 146 16.00 -1.40 -7.82
CA GLY A 146 15.81 -1.17 -9.26
C GLY A 146 14.33 -0.94 -9.64
N GLN A 147 13.55 -0.33 -8.75
CA GLN A 147 12.10 -0.13 -8.92
C GLN A 147 11.72 1.33 -9.14
N GLU A 148 12.59 2.13 -9.78
CA GLU A 148 12.35 3.56 -10.03
C GLU A 148 11.10 3.82 -10.89
N ASN A 149 10.62 2.81 -11.60
CA ASN A 149 9.38 2.87 -12.36
C ASN A 149 8.10 2.67 -11.53
N VAL A 150 8.21 2.15 -10.29
CA VAL A 150 7.07 2.04 -9.37
C VAL A 150 6.72 3.44 -8.86
N LYS A 151 5.48 3.86 -9.08
CA LYS A 151 5.00 5.18 -8.62
C LYS A 151 4.71 5.16 -7.13
N ILE A 152 4.89 6.30 -6.48
CA ILE A 152 4.54 6.50 -5.07
C ILE A 152 3.34 7.43 -5.01
N LEU A 153 2.25 6.97 -4.40
CA LEU A 153 1.10 7.76 -4.01
C LEU A 153 1.26 8.10 -2.53
N ALA A 154 1.85 9.26 -2.26
CA ALA A 154 2.07 9.72 -0.89
C ALA A 154 0.82 10.43 -0.36
N ASP A 155 0.32 10.00 0.81
CA ASP A 155 -0.71 10.76 1.50
C ASP A 155 -0.14 12.08 2.01
N VAL A 156 -0.97 13.09 1.99
CA VAL A 156 -0.68 14.39 2.57
C VAL A 156 -1.61 14.59 3.77
N GLN A 157 -1.02 14.61 4.98
CA GLN A 157 -1.76 14.64 6.24
C GLN A 157 -2.78 13.50 6.36
N VAL A 158 -2.25 12.27 6.44
CA VAL A 158 -3.04 11.04 6.45
C VAL A 158 -4.15 11.04 7.51
N LYS A 159 -5.31 10.51 7.15
CA LYS A 159 -6.43 10.33 8.08
C LYS A 159 -6.08 9.37 9.23
N HIS A 160 -6.79 9.49 10.34
CA HIS A 160 -6.63 8.67 11.55
C HIS A 160 -5.32 8.86 12.32
N ALA A 161 -4.50 9.84 11.94
CA ALA A 161 -3.30 10.23 12.66
C ALA A 161 -3.33 11.72 13.02
N HIS A 162 -2.55 12.10 14.03
CA HIS A 162 -2.42 13.50 14.46
C HIS A 162 -1.04 14.02 14.07
N MET A 163 -1.02 15.19 13.39
CA MET A 163 0.24 15.86 13.06
C MET A 163 0.98 16.30 14.33
N LEU A 164 2.28 16.02 14.42
CA LEU A 164 3.10 16.54 15.52
C LEU A 164 3.54 17.99 15.31
N ARG A 165 3.60 18.45 14.06
CA ARG A 165 3.88 19.86 13.74
C ARG A 165 2.57 20.66 13.79
N GLU A 166 2.40 21.41 14.87
CA GLU A 166 1.32 22.40 14.94
C GLU A 166 1.49 23.44 13.82
N HIS A 167 0.39 23.86 13.22
CA HIS A 167 0.35 24.93 12.21
C HIS A 167 0.96 24.59 10.83
N ILE A 168 1.37 23.34 10.55
CA ILE A 168 1.72 22.97 9.18
C ILE A 168 0.46 22.93 8.32
N THR A 169 0.51 23.62 7.18
CA THR A 169 -0.61 23.60 6.23
C THR A 169 -0.52 22.39 5.31
N ILE A 170 -1.66 21.97 4.76
CA ILE A 170 -1.71 20.87 3.79
C ILE A 170 -0.90 21.19 2.53
N GLU A 171 -0.88 22.46 2.12
CA GLU A 171 -0.09 22.94 0.98
C GLU A 171 1.41 22.81 1.24
N GLN A 172 1.86 23.06 2.48
CA GLN A 172 3.26 22.87 2.81
C GLN A 172 3.64 21.39 2.81
N SER A 173 2.82 20.53 3.43
CA SER A 173 3.04 19.07 3.39
C SER A 173 3.05 18.54 1.95
N ALA A 174 2.17 19.04 1.09
CA ALA A 174 2.14 18.66 -0.33
C ALA A 174 3.40 19.09 -1.09
N LYS A 175 3.93 20.29 -0.82
CA LYS A 175 5.20 20.75 -1.40
C LYS A 175 6.38 19.91 -0.92
N ASP A 176 6.41 19.59 0.38
CA ASP A 176 7.46 18.76 0.97
C ASP A 176 7.43 17.33 0.37
N ALA A 177 6.24 16.78 0.08
CA ALA A 177 6.11 15.49 -0.56
C ALA A 177 6.51 15.46 -2.05
N ALA A 178 6.46 16.60 -2.73
CA ALA A 178 6.79 16.74 -4.15
C ALA A 178 8.27 17.11 -4.40
N SER A 179 9.03 17.44 -3.35
CA SER A 179 10.44 17.87 -3.43
C SER A 179 11.41 16.68 -3.35
#